data_bc9ff3cc911ba45359db0e1670196674
#
_entry.id   bc9ff3cc911ba45359db0e1670196674
#
_cell.length_a   1.000
_cell.length_b   1.000
_cell.length_c   1.000
_cell.angle_alpha   90.00
_cell.angle_beta   90.00
_cell.angle_gamma   90.00
#
_symmetry.space_group_name_H-M   'P 1'
#
loop_
_entity.id
_entity.type
_entity.pdbx_description
1 polymer ?
#
loop_
_entity_poly.entity_id
_entity_poly.type
_entity_poly.pdbx_seq_one_letter_code
_entity_poly.pdbx_strand_id
1 'polypeptide(L)'
;MEFIALDYTTLRVIWWLLLGILLVGWAVMDGFDLGVGTLLPFVAKTDEERRLVINTVGPVWEGNQVWLVLGGGAIFAAWPPLYAVSFSGFYLAVFAMLFGLILRPVGFKYRSKLPSKRWRDNWDRVLFVGGLLPGLIAGVAVGNVLLGVPFHFDDTLRVTYTGSFFGLLTPFALIAGLISVAMLVSHGAAMLVLKTDGPVAERAARYGSVAAIISFVLFAAAGAWVAFGLPGYQITSQVVTDGPTNPLLKTAELGTAAGGWLRNYSSMPATLVFPVLGLLGALASAVLLRARRGGLAFIASGASIAGIILTVGFAIFPFLLPSSSQPTSSLTVWDSSSSHLTLWVMLLATAIFLPIILAYTTWVYRVLKGKTTVEDMDDNPNAY
;
A
#
# COMPACT_ATOMS: atom_id res chain seq x y z
N MET A 1 -18.27 23.91 23.04
CA MET A 1 -17.15 23.16 22.41
C MET A 1 -16.08 22.71 23.42
N GLU A 2 -16.38 22.63 24.69
CA GLU A 2 -15.46 22.15 25.74
C GLU A 2 -15.16 20.64 25.72
N PHE A 3 -15.81 19.88 24.85
CA PHE A 3 -15.66 18.40 24.78
C PHE A 3 -14.47 17.91 23.96
N ILE A 4 -13.80 18.76 23.19
CA ILE A 4 -12.70 18.37 22.32
C ILE A 4 -11.38 18.67 23.03
N ALA A 5 -10.69 17.62 23.44
CA ALA A 5 -9.47 17.74 24.25
C ALA A 5 -8.22 18.13 23.42
N LEU A 6 -8.27 17.99 22.07
CA LEU A 6 -7.16 18.28 21.16
C LEU A 6 -7.53 19.40 20.20
N ASP A 7 -6.59 20.28 19.89
CA ASP A 7 -6.77 21.31 18.87
C ASP A 7 -6.87 20.71 17.45
N TYR A 8 -7.40 21.50 16.53
CA TYR A 8 -7.70 21.04 15.17
C TYR A 8 -6.44 20.70 14.37
N THR A 9 -5.37 21.45 14.54
CA THR A 9 -4.06 21.18 13.92
C THR A 9 -3.52 19.84 14.34
N THR A 10 -3.51 19.57 15.64
CA THR A 10 -3.05 18.28 16.21
C THR A 10 -3.88 17.11 15.69
N LEU A 11 -5.21 17.23 15.61
CA LEU A 11 -6.07 16.18 15.08
C LEU A 11 -5.78 15.88 13.60
N ARG A 12 -5.54 16.91 12.79
CA ARG A 12 -5.17 16.75 11.38
C ARG A 12 -3.87 15.96 11.21
N VAL A 13 -2.85 16.26 12.03
CA VAL A 13 -1.57 15.53 12.02
C VAL A 13 -1.74 14.09 12.50
N ILE A 14 -2.50 13.86 13.58
CA ILE A 14 -2.79 12.51 14.08
C ILE A 14 -3.48 11.67 13.00
N TRP A 15 -4.48 12.23 12.32
CA TRP A 15 -5.17 11.51 11.24
C TRP A 15 -4.26 11.23 10.04
N TRP A 16 -3.36 12.17 9.69
CA TRP A 16 -2.36 11.93 8.66
C TRP A 16 -1.43 10.76 9.02
N LEU A 17 -0.96 10.69 10.28
CA LEU A 17 -0.16 9.58 10.77
C LEU A 17 -0.96 8.27 10.76
N LEU A 18 -2.22 8.29 11.20
CA LEU A 18 -3.11 7.13 11.16
C LEU A 18 -3.33 6.63 9.73
N LEU A 19 -3.50 7.53 8.76
CA LEU A 19 -3.58 7.15 7.34
C LEU A 19 -2.30 6.43 6.89
N GLY A 20 -1.13 6.96 7.26
CA GLY A 20 0.15 6.29 6.99
C GLY A 20 0.21 4.89 7.60
N ILE A 21 -0.22 4.72 8.86
CA ILE A 21 -0.29 3.42 9.54
C ILE A 21 -1.26 2.47 8.82
N LEU A 22 -2.41 2.94 8.36
CA LEU A 22 -3.39 2.13 7.64
C LEU A 22 -2.84 1.65 6.29
N LEU A 23 -2.14 2.51 5.55
CA LEU A 23 -1.51 2.15 4.28
C LEU A 23 -0.38 1.12 4.49
N VAL A 24 0.45 1.31 5.51
CA VAL A 24 1.47 0.32 5.91
C VAL A 24 0.80 -0.98 6.35
N GLY A 25 -0.24 -0.90 7.17
CA GLY A 25 -1.02 -2.06 7.62
C GLY A 25 -1.58 -2.87 6.45
N TRP A 26 -2.19 -2.21 5.46
CA TRP A 26 -2.66 -2.88 4.25
C TRP A 26 -1.52 -3.54 3.48
N ALA A 27 -0.44 -2.80 3.21
CA ALA A 27 0.67 -3.31 2.41
C ALA A 27 1.46 -4.42 3.11
N VAL A 28 1.44 -4.49 4.44
CA VAL A 28 2.06 -5.58 5.21
C VAL A 28 1.10 -6.75 5.37
N MET A 29 -0.19 -6.51 5.68
CA MET A 29 -1.13 -7.59 5.99
C MET A 29 -1.72 -8.23 4.71
N ASP A 30 -2.33 -7.47 3.81
CA ASP A 30 -2.83 -7.99 2.53
C ASP A 30 -1.73 -8.11 1.47
N GLY A 31 -0.63 -7.37 1.64
CA GLY A 31 0.48 -7.37 0.70
C GLY A 31 1.18 -8.71 0.54
N PHE A 32 1.32 -9.51 1.61
CA PHE A 32 1.87 -10.85 1.44
C PHE A 32 0.89 -11.80 0.72
N ASP A 33 -0.42 -11.62 0.86
CA ASP A 33 -1.43 -12.38 0.13
C ASP A 33 -1.34 -12.09 -1.38
N LEU A 34 -1.20 -10.79 -1.74
CA LEU A 34 -0.97 -10.35 -3.12
C LEU A 34 0.33 -10.93 -3.67
N GLY A 35 1.40 -10.90 -2.88
CA GLY A 35 2.70 -11.46 -3.23
C GLY A 35 2.66 -12.98 -3.44
N VAL A 36 1.98 -13.72 -2.58
CA VAL A 36 1.77 -15.17 -2.71
C VAL A 36 0.97 -15.50 -3.97
N GLY A 37 -0.13 -14.77 -4.23
CA GLY A 37 -0.90 -14.92 -5.46
C GLY A 37 -0.04 -14.70 -6.71
N THR A 38 0.80 -13.67 -6.71
CA THR A 38 1.74 -13.36 -7.80
C THR A 38 2.81 -14.44 -7.96
N LEU A 39 3.26 -15.06 -6.87
CA LEU A 39 4.28 -16.12 -6.91
C LEU A 39 3.71 -17.49 -7.30
N LEU A 40 2.43 -17.74 -7.17
CA LEU A 40 1.78 -19.03 -7.34
C LEU A 40 2.26 -19.83 -8.56
N PRO A 41 2.26 -19.31 -9.80
CA PRO A 41 2.68 -20.09 -10.98
C PRO A 41 4.19 -20.34 -11.04
N PHE A 42 4.99 -19.59 -10.29
CA PHE A 42 6.44 -19.69 -10.30
C PHE A 42 6.95 -20.68 -9.26
N VAL A 43 6.34 -20.69 -8.08
CA VAL A 43 6.79 -21.51 -6.95
C VAL A 43 6.11 -22.87 -6.88
N ALA A 44 4.89 -23.02 -7.39
CA ALA A 44 4.10 -24.24 -7.36
C ALA A 44 4.03 -24.90 -8.73
N LYS A 45 4.55 -26.12 -8.87
CA LYS A 45 4.64 -26.86 -10.13
C LYS A 45 3.62 -28.00 -10.26
N THR A 46 3.22 -28.60 -9.14
CA THR A 46 2.18 -29.63 -9.08
C THR A 46 0.87 -29.04 -8.53
N ASP A 47 -0.22 -29.77 -8.67
CA ASP A 47 -1.51 -29.34 -8.12
C ASP A 47 -1.49 -29.31 -6.58
N GLU A 48 -0.83 -30.29 -5.96
CA GLU A 48 -0.63 -30.33 -4.52
C GLU A 48 0.16 -29.13 -4.02
N GLU A 49 1.26 -28.77 -4.67
CA GLU A 49 2.04 -27.57 -4.33
C GLU A 49 1.21 -26.29 -4.48
N ARG A 50 0.32 -26.21 -5.49
CA ARG A 50 -0.56 -25.05 -5.68
C ARG A 50 -1.61 -24.95 -4.57
N ARG A 51 -2.22 -26.10 -4.17
CA ARG A 51 -3.11 -26.15 -3.01
C ARG A 51 -2.36 -25.74 -1.74
N LEU A 52 -1.15 -26.25 -1.53
CA LEU A 52 -0.30 -25.91 -0.40
C LEU A 52 -0.08 -24.37 -0.33
N VAL A 53 0.34 -23.75 -1.42
CA VAL A 53 0.58 -22.30 -1.50
C VAL A 53 -0.71 -21.52 -1.19
N ILE A 54 -1.84 -21.89 -1.77
CA ILE A 54 -3.14 -21.24 -1.55
C ILE A 54 -3.53 -21.33 -0.06
N ASN A 55 -3.34 -22.49 0.57
CA ASN A 55 -3.71 -22.68 1.97
C ASN A 55 -2.80 -21.94 2.97
N THR A 56 -1.63 -21.46 2.56
CA THR A 56 -0.81 -20.58 3.43
C THR A 56 -1.47 -19.23 3.71
N VAL A 57 -2.30 -18.74 2.81
CA VAL A 57 -2.99 -17.45 2.89
C VAL A 57 -4.51 -17.60 3.04
N GLY A 58 -5.05 -18.73 2.63
CA GLY A 58 -6.49 -19.05 2.64
C GLY A 58 -7.21 -18.70 3.95
N PRO A 59 -6.68 -19.02 5.13
CA PRO A 59 -7.34 -18.73 6.40
C PRO A 59 -7.36 -17.25 6.81
N VAL A 60 -6.55 -16.38 6.20
CA VAL A 60 -6.31 -15.00 6.70
C VAL A 60 -6.63 -13.90 5.69
N TRP A 61 -6.70 -14.20 4.39
CA TRP A 61 -6.80 -13.18 3.33
C TRP A 61 -8.03 -12.27 3.48
N GLU A 62 -9.19 -12.79 3.92
CA GLU A 62 -10.40 -11.97 4.12
C GLU A 62 -10.16 -10.91 5.20
N GLY A 63 -9.55 -11.31 6.33
CA GLY A 63 -9.22 -10.40 7.41
C GLY A 63 -8.16 -9.37 7.02
N ASN A 64 -7.20 -9.76 6.19
CA ASN A 64 -6.13 -8.88 5.72
C ASN A 64 -6.65 -7.82 4.74
N GLN A 65 -7.58 -8.16 3.86
CA GLN A 65 -8.16 -7.23 2.90
C GLN A 65 -8.96 -6.11 3.56
N VAL A 66 -9.44 -6.29 4.79
CA VAL A 66 -10.17 -5.25 5.54
C VAL A 66 -9.33 -3.98 5.72
N TRP A 67 -8.00 -4.07 5.80
CA TRP A 67 -7.13 -2.90 5.92
C TRP A 67 -7.26 -1.94 4.73
N LEU A 68 -7.47 -2.45 3.50
CA LEU A 68 -7.72 -1.61 2.33
C LEU A 68 -9.05 -0.87 2.46
N VAL A 69 -10.11 -1.59 2.87
CA VAL A 69 -11.45 -1.00 3.04
C VAL A 69 -11.42 0.06 4.13
N LEU A 70 -10.73 -0.23 5.24
CA LEU A 70 -10.56 0.72 6.34
C LEU A 70 -9.76 1.96 5.90
N GLY A 71 -8.71 1.78 5.10
CA GLY A 71 -7.94 2.88 4.53
C GLY A 71 -8.79 3.78 3.64
N GLY A 72 -9.58 3.21 2.73
CA GLY A 72 -10.53 3.95 1.90
C GLY A 72 -11.59 4.70 2.72
N GLY A 73 -12.15 4.04 3.74
CA GLY A 73 -13.10 4.64 4.68
C GLY A 73 -12.49 5.78 5.50
N ALA A 74 -11.24 5.64 5.94
CA ALA A 74 -10.53 6.69 6.67
C ALA A 74 -10.26 7.92 5.78
N ILE A 75 -9.85 7.72 4.52
CA ILE A 75 -9.69 8.81 3.56
C ILE A 75 -11.03 9.52 3.34
N PHE A 76 -12.10 8.76 3.11
CA PHE A 76 -13.46 9.31 2.92
C PHE A 76 -13.90 10.18 4.09
N ALA A 77 -13.67 9.71 5.31
CA ALA A 77 -14.17 10.37 6.50
C ALA A 77 -13.26 11.51 6.99
N ALA A 78 -11.92 11.37 6.89
CA ALA A 78 -10.96 12.37 7.36
C ALA A 78 -10.67 13.46 6.31
N TRP A 79 -10.63 13.09 5.02
CA TRP A 79 -10.37 14.03 3.91
C TRP A 79 -11.33 13.79 2.74
N PRO A 80 -12.62 14.17 2.86
CA PRO A 80 -13.62 13.96 1.81
C PRO A 80 -13.21 14.49 0.43
N PRO A 81 -12.59 15.68 0.29
CA PRO A 81 -12.10 16.13 -1.00
C PRO A 81 -11.02 15.21 -1.61
N LEU A 82 -10.12 14.67 -0.79
CA LEU A 82 -9.10 13.71 -1.24
C LEU A 82 -9.75 12.45 -1.79
N TYR A 83 -10.74 11.90 -1.08
CA TYR A 83 -11.50 10.74 -1.54
C TYR A 83 -12.18 11.03 -2.87
N ALA A 84 -12.91 12.14 -2.96
CA ALA A 84 -13.66 12.53 -4.16
C ALA A 84 -12.74 12.67 -5.37
N VAL A 85 -11.63 13.40 -5.25
CA VAL A 85 -10.69 13.65 -6.35
C VAL A 85 -9.98 12.35 -6.75
N SER A 86 -9.48 11.57 -5.78
CA SER A 86 -8.73 10.34 -6.06
C SER A 86 -9.58 9.28 -6.75
N PHE A 87 -10.77 9.01 -6.21
CA PHE A 87 -11.65 7.97 -6.76
C PHE A 87 -12.30 8.37 -8.08
N SER A 88 -12.51 9.67 -8.32
CA SER A 88 -12.97 10.17 -9.62
C SER A 88 -11.84 10.21 -10.64
N GLY A 89 -10.67 10.74 -10.27
CA GLY A 89 -9.54 10.89 -11.19
C GLY A 89 -8.88 9.56 -11.55
N PHE A 90 -8.76 8.65 -10.60
CA PHE A 90 -8.22 7.30 -10.81
C PHE A 90 -9.32 6.25 -11.05
N TYR A 91 -10.53 6.66 -11.48
CA TYR A 91 -11.71 5.80 -11.57
C TYR A 91 -11.43 4.44 -12.24
N LEU A 92 -10.85 4.44 -13.45
CA LEU A 92 -10.55 3.19 -14.15
C LEU A 92 -9.45 2.36 -13.48
N ALA A 93 -8.47 3.02 -12.86
CA ALA A 93 -7.43 2.33 -12.10
C ALA A 93 -8.00 1.68 -10.84
N VAL A 94 -8.85 2.40 -10.10
CA VAL A 94 -9.56 1.87 -8.93
C VAL A 94 -10.48 0.71 -9.34
N PHE A 95 -11.22 0.86 -10.44
CA PHE A 95 -12.06 -0.21 -10.98
C PHE A 95 -11.26 -1.47 -11.32
N ALA A 96 -10.13 -1.32 -12.02
CA ALA A 96 -9.25 -2.44 -12.37
C ALA A 96 -8.62 -3.09 -11.12
N MET A 97 -8.25 -2.29 -10.12
CA MET A 97 -7.75 -2.79 -8.82
C MET A 97 -8.82 -3.62 -8.11
N LEU A 98 -10.04 -3.10 -7.98
CA LEU A 98 -11.16 -3.79 -7.34
C LEU A 98 -11.55 -5.06 -8.11
N PHE A 99 -11.51 -5.01 -9.46
CA PHE A 99 -11.73 -6.20 -10.29
C PHE A 99 -10.67 -7.28 -10.01
N GLY A 100 -9.40 -6.92 -9.90
CA GLY A 100 -8.33 -7.83 -9.50
C GLY A 100 -8.58 -8.45 -8.11
N LEU A 101 -9.01 -7.63 -7.16
CA LEU A 101 -9.27 -8.08 -5.79
C LEU A 101 -10.49 -9.03 -5.70
N ILE A 102 -11.58 -8.76 -6.45
CA ILE A 102 -12.77 -9.62 -6.43
C ILE A 102 -12.53 -11.01 -7.05
N LEU A 103 -11.53 -11.15 -7.90
CA LEU A 103 -11.16 -12.44 -8.50
C LEU A 103 -10.53 -13.41 -7.48
N ARG A 104 -9.92 -12.90 -6.40
CA ARG A 104 -9.24 -13.70 -5.38
C ARG A 104 -10.20 -14.63 -4.62
N PRO A 105 -11.27 -14.12 -3.96
CA PRO A 105 -12.23 -14.97 -3.25
C PRO A 105 -12.87 -16.02 -4.15
N VAL A 106 -13.19 -15.64 -5.38
CA VAL A 106 -13.77 -16.58 -6.36
C VAL A 106 -12.74 -17.67 -6.71
N GLY A 107 -11.49 -17.28 -6.97
CA GLY A 107 -10.42 -18.21 -7.26
C GLY A 107 -10.17 -19.20 -6.12
N PHE A 108 -10.07 -18.73 -4.89
CA PHE A 108 -9.90 -19.59 -3.72
C PHE A 108 -11.05 -20.61 -3.58
N LYS A 109 -12.29 -20.18 -3.69
CA LYS A 109 -13.47 -21.05 -3.48
C LYS A 109 -13.74 -22.00 -4.64
N TYR A 110 -13.48 -21.62 -5.88
CA TYR A 110 -13.92 -22.40 -7.05
C TYR A 110 -12.82 -23.22 -7.73
N ARG A 111 -11.53 -22.91 -7.49
CA ARG A 111 -10.40 -23.63 -8.11
C ARG A 111 -10.49 -25.14 -7.97
N SER A 112 -10.75 -25.61 -6.77
CA SER A 112 -10.75 -27.05 -6.45
C SER A 112 -12.11 -27.75 -6.65
N LYS A 113 -13.16 -27.00 -7.11
CA LYS A 113 -14.51 -27.58 -7.27
C LYS A 113 -14.64 -28.55 -8.45
N LEU A 114 -13.81 -28.44 -9.46
CA LEU A 114 -13.80 -29.34 -10.60
C LEU A 114 -12.46 -30.06 -10.74
N PRO A 115 -12.45 -31.35 -11.08
CA PRO A 115 -11.22 -32.12 -11.26
C PRO A 115 -10.44 -31.75 -12.55
N SER A 116 -11.05 -30.96 -13.44
CA SER A 116 -10.46 -30.58 -14.73
C SER A 116 -9.18 -29.77 -14.54
N LYS A 117 -8.06 -30.25 -15.09
CA LYS A 117 -6.77 -29.55 -15.08
C LYS A 117 -6.89 -28.15 -15.72
N ARG A 118 -7.61 -28.03 -16.86
CA ARG A 118 -7.81 -26.74 -17.53
C ARG A 118 -8.54 -25.73 -16.64
N TRP A 119 -9.54 -26.18 -15.86
CA TRP A 119 -10.25 -25.34 -14.90
C TRP A 119 -9.32 -24.81 -13.82
N ARG A 120 -8.53 -25.70 -13.18
CA ARG A 120 -7.57 -25.32 -12.14
C ARG A 120 -6.48 -24.39 -12.64
N ASP A 121 -5.89 -24.67 -13.82
CA ASP A 121 -4.88 -23.81 -14.43
C ASP A 121 -5.42 -22.40 -14.78
N ASN A 122 -6.69 -22.28 -15.17
CA ASN A 122 -7.30 -20.97 -15.40
C ASN A 122 -7.47 -20.19 -14.10
N TRP A 123 -7.95 -20.84 -13.03
CA TRP A 123 -8.06 -20.17 -11.73
C TRP A 123 -6.69 -19.80 -11.15
N ASP A 124 -5.65 -20.56 -11.37
CA ASP A 124 -4.29 -20.20 -10.98
C ASP A 124 -3.81 -18.92 -11.70
N ARG A 125 -4.15 -18.75 -12.98
CA ARG A 125 -3.88 -17.52 -13.74
C ARG A 125 -4.70 -16.34 -13.20
N VAL A 126 -5.95 -16.58 -12.86
CA VAL A 126 -6.83 -15.57 -12.25
C VAL A 126 -6.29 -15.11 -10.88
N LEU A 127 -5.83 -16.05 -10.04
CA LEU A 127 -5.19 -15.72 -8.76
C LEU A 127 -3.88 -14.95 -8.95
N PHE A 128 -3.09 -15.28 -9.98
CA PHE A 128 -1.90 -14.52 -10.34
C PHE A 128 -2.24 -13.07 -10.72
N VAL A 129 -3.23 -12.86 -11.59
CA VAL A 129 -3.69 -11.52 -11.97
C VAL A 129 -4.25 -10.78 -10.76
N GLY A 130 -5.04 -11.45 -9.91
CA GLY A 130 -5.60 -10.90 -8.69
C GLY A 130 -4.56 -10.52 -7.62
N GLY A 131 -3.38 -11.14 -7.67
CA GLY A 131 -2.24 -10.74 -6.84
C GLY A 131 -1.44 -9.58 -7.45
N LEU A 132 -1.10 -9.69 -8.73
CA LEU A 132 -0.22 -8.74 -9.42
C LEU A 132 -0.87 -7.38 -9.64
N LEU A 133 -2.10 -7.37 -10.17
CA LEU A 133 -2.75 -6.14 -10.65
C LEU A 133 -3.02 -5.12 -9.54
N PRO A 134 -3.58 -5.47 -8.36
CA PRO A 134 -3.77 -4.51 -7.29
C PRO A 134 -2.46 -3.91 -6.77
N GLY A 135 -1.42 -4.72 -6.61
CA GLY A 135 -0.11 -4.26 -6.19
C GLY A 135 0.52 -3.28 -7.19
N LEU A 136 0.43 -3.57 -8.48
CA LEU A 136 0.92 -2.70 -9.54
C LEU A 136 0.19 -1.35 -9.55
N ILE A 137 -1.14 -1.38 -9.52
CA ILE A 137 -1.98 -0.17 -9.57
C ILE A 137 -1.74 0.72 -8.34
N ALA A 138 -1.62 0.13 -7.15
CA ALA A 138 -1.33 0.89 -5.94
C ALA A 138 -0.01 1.67 -6.05
N GLY A 139 1.04 1.01 -6.55
CA GLY A 139 2.33 1.69 -6.78
C GLY A 139 2.26 2.76 -7.86
N VAL A 140 1.58 2.51 -8.98
CA VAL A 140 1.34 3.51 -10.04
C VAL A 140 0.61 4.72 -9.49
N ALA A 141 -0.40 4.53 -8.64
CA ALA A 141 -1.13 5.62 -8.00
C ALA A 141 -0.21 6.47 -7.13
N VAL A 142 0.63 5.85 -6.29
CA VAL A 142 1.63 6.57 -5.48
C VAL A 142 2.62 7.36 -6.35
N GLY A 143 3.08 6.79 -7.46
CA GLY A 143 3.93 7.48 -8.41
C GLY A 143 3.27 8.74 -8.99
N ASN A 144 1.97 8.66 -9.30
CA ASN A 144 1.19 9.81 -9.78
C ASN A 144 0.98 10.87 -8.70
N VAL A 145 0.83 10.47 -7.43
CA VAL A 145 0.76 11.44 -6.32
C VAL A 145 2.04 12.28 -6.25
N LEU A 146 3.21 11.67 -6.41
CA LEU A 146 4.50 12.39 -6.43
C LEU A 146 4.64 13.35 -7.63
N LEU A 147 4.09 12.97 -8.79
CA LEU A 147 4.10 13.80 -9.99
C LEU A 147 3.05 14.94 -9.97
N GLY A 148 2.01 14.76 -9.16
CA GLY A 148 0.79 15.55 -9.24
C GLY A 148 -0.14 15.07 -10.35
N VAL A 149 -1.44 15.18 -10.11
CA VAL A 149 -2.49 14.75 -11.04
C VAL A 149 -3.29 15.93 -11.59
N PRO A 150 -3.79 15.88 -12.83
CA PRO A 150 -4.40 17.03 -13.49
C PRO A 150 -5.85 17.23 -13.05
N PHE A 151 -6.05 17.90 -11.94
CA PHE A 151 -7.36 18.36 -11.47
C PHE A 151 -7.32 19.80 -11.02
N HIS A 152 -8.49 20.45 -10.95
CA HIS A 152 -8.65 21.77 -10.35
C HIS A 152 -10.04 21.91 -9.75
N PHE A 153 -10.16 22.89 -8.86
CA PHE A 153 -11.43 23.33 -8.30
C PHE A 153 -11.84 24.64 -8.92
N ASP A 154 -13.15 24.81 -9.18
CA ASP A 154 -13.75 26.11 -9.47
C ASP A 154 -14.05 26.89 -8.16
N ASP A 155 -14.54 28.11 -8.30
CA ASP A 155 -14.86 28.99 -7.15
C ASP A 155 -15.94 28.42 -6.22
N THR A 156 -16.68 27.42 -6.67
CA THR A 156 -17.69 26.68 -5.89
C THR A 156 -17.18 25.36 -5.30
N LEU A 157 -15.87 25.11 -5.40
CA LEU A 157 -15.18 23.89 -4.97
C LEU A 157 -15.63 22.62 -5.71
N ARG A 158 -16.16 22.77 -6.93
CA ARG A 158 -16.41 21.61 -7.79
C ARG A 158 -15.10 21.16 -8.45
N VAL A 159 -14.82 19.87 -8.34
CA VAL A 159 -13.63 19.31 -8.96
C VAL A 159 -13.85 19.02 -10.44
N THR A 160 -12.86 19.37 -11.26
CA THR A 160 -12.73 18.95 -12.64
C THR A 160 -11.43 18.20 -12.81
N TYR A 161 -11.50 16.98 -13.29
CA TYR A 161 -10.33 16.15 -13.63
C TYR A 161 -10.14 16.16 -15.14
N THR A 162 -8.98 16.59 -15.62
CA THR A 162 -8.68 16.76 -17.05
C THR A 162 -7.77 15.68 -17.62
N GLY A 163 -7.34 14.72 -16.79
CA GLY A 163 -6.47 13.63 -17.19
C GLY A 163 -7.19 12.46 -17.86
N SER A 164 -6.41 11.50 -18.33
CA SER A 164 -6.89 10.23 -18.86
C SER A 164 -6.25 9.06 -18.12
N PHE A 165 -6.85 7.86 -18.27
CA PHE A 165 -6.28 6.64 -17.69
C PHE A 165 -4.85 6.36 -18.19
N PHE A 166 -4.62 6.49 -19.49
CA PHE A 166 -3.29 6.26 -20.06
C PHE A 166 -2.28 7.35 -19.67
N GLY A 167 -2.74 8.56 -19.39
CA GLY A 167 -1.91 9.64 -18.84
C GLY A 167 -1.31 9.34 -17.47
N LEU A 168 -1.90 8.41 -16.72
CA LEU A 168 -1.38 7.94 -15.42
C LEU A 168 -0.20 6.95 -15.57
N LEU A 169 -0.01 6.37 -16.76
CA LEU A 169 1.02 5.36 -17.05
C LEU A 169 2.35 6.03 -17.45
N THR A 170 2.80 7.01 -16.70
CA THR A 170 4.09 7.66 -16.92
C THR A 170 5.25 6.73 -16.53
N PRO A 171 6.45 6.92 -17.11
CA PRO A 171 7.62 6.08 -16.77
C PRO A 171 7.92 6.04 -15.27
N PHE A 172 7.87 7.18 -14.57
CA PHE A 172 8.09 7.23 -13.13
C PHE A 172 7.01 6.47 -12.34
N ALA A 173 5.73 6.66 -12.71
CA ALA A 173 4.62 5.95 -12.07
C ALA A 173 4.70 4.43 -12.31
N LEU A 174 5.13 4.00 -13.50
CA LEU A 174 5.36 2.57 -13.78
C LEU A 174 6.49 1.99 -12.94
N ILE A 175 7.58 2.74 -12.73
CA ILE A 175 8.66 2.32 -11.82
C ILE A 175 8.12 2.20 -10.39
N ALA A 176 7.32 3.13 -9.91
CA ALA A 176 6.69 3.04 -8.60
C ALA A 176 5.77 1.79 -8.50
N GLY A 177 5.04 1.47 -9.57
CA GLY A 177 4.28 0.23 -9.68
C GLY A 177 5.14 -1.02 -9.59
N LEU A 178 6.28 -1.05 -10.28
CA LEU A 178 7.23 -2.16 -10.22
C LEU A 178 7.89 -2.31 -8.84
N ILE A 179 8.19 -1.21 -8.14
CA ILE A 179 8.66 -1.22 -6.75
C ILE A 179 7.61 -1.89 -5.88
N SER A 180 6.35 -1.48 -6.00
CA SER A 180 5.24 -2.06 -5.25
C SER A 180 5.14 -3.56 -5.48
N VAL A 181 5.11 -4.03 -6.71
CA VAL A 181 5.07 -5.46 -7.03
C VAL A 181 6.28 -6.20 -6.44
N ALA A 182 7.49 -5.66 -6.61
CA ALA A 182 8.71 -6.32 -6.15
C ALA A 182 8.76 -6.44 -4.61
N MET A 183 8.35 -5.39 -3.87
CA MET A 183 8.31 -5.45 -2.41
C MET A 183 7.25 -6.45 -1.92
N LEU A 184 6.06 -6.48 -2.54
CA LEU A 184 4.99 -7.41 -2.17
C LEU A 184 5.35 -8.86 -2.51
N VAL A 185 5.97 -9.11 -3.66
CA VAL A 185 6.50 -10.44 -4.03
C VAL A 185 7.56 -10.92 -3.04
N SER A 186 8.49 -10.05 -2.62
CA SER A 186 9.47 -10.39 -1.59
C SER A 186 8.79 -10.74 -0.25
N HIS A 187 7.78 -9.98 0.13
CA HIS A 187 7.04 -10.19 1.37
C HIS A 187 6.20 -11.48 1.34
N GLY A 188 5.50 -11.76 0.25
CA GLY A 188 4.81 -13.03 0.02
C GLY A 188 5.74 -14.22 0.00
N ALA A 189 6.93 -14.08 -0.58
CA ALA A 189 7.96 -15.12 -0.53
C ALA A 189 8.43 -15.40 0.90
N ALA A 190 8.60 -14.37 1.72
CA ALA A 190 8.97 -14.52 3.12
C ALA A 190 7.88 -15.29 3.90
N MET A 191 6.60 -15.02 3.61
CA MET A 191 5.46 -15.77 4.16
C MET A 191 5.50 -17.24 3.73
N LEU A 192 5.77 -17.53 2.44
CA LEU A 192 5.89 -18.90 1.97
C LEU A 192 7.05 -19.66 2.63
N VAL A 193 8.22 -19.02 2.78
CA VAL A 193 9.37 -19.64 3.48
C VAL A 193 9.07 -19.87 4.96
N LEU A 194 8.25 -19.00 5.58
CA LEU A 194 7.80 -19.17 6.95
C LEU A 194 6.82 -20.34 7.11
N LYS A 195 5.91 -20.51 6.13
CA LYS A 195 4.75 -21.40 6.23
C LYS A 195 4.92 -22.74 5.54
N THR A 196 5.94 -22.93 4.69
CA THR A 196 6.15 -24.19 3.94
C THR A 196 7.57 -24.73 4.08
N ASP A 197 7.77 -25.95 3.63
CA ASP A 197 9.06 -26.62 3.52
C ASP A 197 9.31 -27.12 2.09
N GLY A 198 10.47 -27.74 1.89
CA GLY A 198 10.82 -28.42 0.63
C GLY A 198 10.88 -27.51 -0.59
N PRO A 199 10.51 -28.02 -1.78
CA PRO A 199 10.72 -27.33 -3.05
C PRO A 199 9.98 -25.99 -3.19
N VAL A 200 8.81 -25.83 -2.56
CA VAL A 200 8.03 -24.58 -2.58
C VAL A 200 8.79 -23.49 -1.83
N ALA A 201 9.24 -23.77 -0.60
CA ALA A 201 10.03 -22.82 0.19
C ALA A 201 11.35 -22.44 -0.50
N GLU A 202 12.01 -23.41 -1.17
CA GLU A 202 13.26 -23.17 -1.91
C GLU A 202 13.07 -22.20 -3.08
N ARG A 203 12.04 -22.46 -3.89
CA ARG A 203 11.69 -21.59 -5.01
C ARG A 203 11.24 -20.21 -4.54
N ALA A 204 10.40 -20.16 -3.47
CA ALA A 204 9.98 -18.90 -2.86
C ALA A 204 11.18 -18.09 -2.35
N ALA A 205 12.12 -18.71 -1.64
CA ALA A 205 13.33 -18.04 -1.18
C ALA A 205 14.16 -17.47 -2.33
N ARG A 206 14.30 -18.20 -3.44
CA ARG A 206 15.04 -17.74 -4.62
C ARG A 206 14.35 -16.55 -5.29
N TYR A 207 13.08 -16.68 -5.64
CA TYR A 207 12.34 -15.59 -6.32
C TYR A 207 12.16 -14.37 -5.43
N GLY A 208 11.85 -14.58 -4.15
CA GLY A 208 11.70 -13.48 -3.19
C GLY A 208 12.99 -12.72 -2.93
N SER A 209 14.14 -13.41 -2.87
CA SER A 209 15.44 -12.74 -2.75
C SER A 209 15.77 -11.87 -3.96
N VAL A 210 15.44 -12.34 -5.17
CA VAL A 210 15.61 -11.54 -6.40
C VAL A 210 14.66 -10.33 -6.39
N ALA A 211 13.40 -10.55 -6.02
CA ALA A 211 12.41 -9.46 -5.92
C ALA A 211 12.83 -8.40 -4.88
N ALA A 212 13.40 -8.81 -3.74
CA ALA A 212 13.92 -7.88 -2.73
C ALA A 212 15.06 -7.00 -3.28
N ILE A 213 15.98 -7.60 -4.06
CA ILE A 213 17.05 -6.85 -4.71
C ILE A 213 16.51 -5.89 -5.77
N ILE A 214 15.52 -6.34 -6.57
CA ILE A 214 14.84 -5.48 -7.55
C ILE A 214 14.16 -4.31 -6.84
N SER A 215 13.45 -4.55 -5.74
CA SER A 215 12.82 -3.50 -4.93
C SER A 215 13.86 -2.50 -4.42
N PHE A 216 14.98 -2.96 -3.88
CA PHE A 216 16.09 -2.12 -3.44
C PHE A 216 16.63 -1.22 -4.56
N VAL A 217 16.95 -1.81 -5.72
CA VAL A 217 17.54 -1.08 -6.86
C VAL A 217 16.55 -0.06 -7.42
N LEU A 218 15.29 -0.47 -7.63
CA LEU A 218 14.27 0.42 -8.18
C LEU A 218 13.90 1.53 -7.20
N PHE A 219 13.83 1.26 -5.90
CA PHE A 219 13.55 2.28 -4.89
C PHE A 219 14.70 3.29 -4.78
N ALA A 220 15.95 2.84 -4.81
CA ALA A 220 17.11 3.72 -4.85
C ALA A 220 17.14 4.57 -6.13
N ALA A 221 16.86 3.97 -7.29
CA ALA A 221 16.78 4.68 -8.57
C ALA A 221 15.62 5.70 -8.60
N ALA A 222 14.44 5.35 -8.07
CA ALA A 222 13.32 6.27 -7.96
C ALA A 222 13.64 7.42 -6.99
N GLY A 223 14.33 7.14 -5.87
CA GLY A 223 14.83 8.17 -4.95
C GLY A 223 15.81 9.14 -5.62
N ALA A 224 16.73 8.63 -6.42
CA ALA A 224 17.63 9.45 -7.24
C ALA A 224 16.84 10.28 -8.27
N TRP A 225 15.83 9.69 -8.91
CA TRP A 225 14.97 10.44 -9.84
C TRP A 225 14.20 11.57 -9.11
N VAL A 226 13.66 11.32 -7.91
CA VAL A 226 13.03 12.37 -7.09
C VAL A 226 14.06 13.47 -6.74
N ALA A 227 15.29 13.09 -6.37
CA ALA A 227 16.32 14.05 -5.96
C ALA A 227 16.81 14.95 -7.10
N PHE A 228 16.96 14.39 -8.30
CA PHE A 228 17.62 15.07 -9.41
C PHE A 228 16.72 15.38 -10.61
N GLY A 229 15.49 14.84 -10.64
CA GLY A 229 14.59 14.95 -11.79
C GLY A 229 13.21 15.52 -11.48
N LEU A 230 12.73 15.50 -10.22
CA LEU A 230 11.42 16.02 -9.88
C LEU A 230 11.49 17.32 -9.06
N PRO A 231 10.79 18.38 -9.49
CA PRO A 231 10.86 19.66 -8.79
C PRO A 231 10.08 19.66 -7.45
N GLY A 232 9.05 18.80 -7.32
CA GLY A 232 8.14 18.81 -6.17
C GLY A 232 7.22 20.02 -6.15
N TYR A 233 6.29 20.05 -5.22
CA TYR A 233 5.37 21.17 -5.01
C TYR A 233 5.70 21.92 -3.72
N GLN A 234 5.39 23.19 -3.67
CA GLN A 234 5.61 24.04 -2.50
C GLN A 234 4.43 24.99 -2.28
N ILE A 235 4.13 25.25 -1.01
CA ILE A 235 3.17 26.29 -0.61
C ILE A 235 3.95 27.60 -0.51
N THR A 236 3.48 28.62 -1.18
CA THR A 236 4.13 29.96 -1.23
C THR A 236 3.42 31.00 -0.39
N SER A 237 2.16 30.75 0.00
CA SER A 237 1.43 31.58 0.96
C SER A 237 1.74 31.18 2.41
N GLN A 238 1.25 32.00 3.37
CA GLN A 238 1.24 31.60 4.76
C GLN A 238 0.38 30.36 4.96
N VAL A 239 0.90 29.36 5.69
CA VAL A 239 0.17 28.13 6.01
C VAL A 239 -0.70 28.35 7.24
N VAL A 240 -2.01 28.22 7.09
CA VAL A 240 -2.98 28.29 8.19
C VAL A 240 -3.38 26.85 8.53
N THR A 241 -2.91 26.33 9.67
CA THR A 241 -3.06 24.92 10.04
C THR A 241 -4.40 24.60 10.70
N ASP A 242 -5.08 25.59 11.26
CA ASP A 242 -6.39 25.52 11.94
C ASP A 242 -7.53 26.16 11.15
N GLY A 243 -7.23 26.63 9.91
CA GLY A 243 -8.17 27.31 9.03
C GLY A 243 -9.29 26.43 8.48
N PRO A 244 -10.22 27.04 7.74
CA PRO A 244 -11.34 26.33 7.12
C PRO A 244 -10.88 25.36 6.04
N THR A 245 -11.70 24.35 5.78
CA THR A 245 -11.48 23.36 4.73
C THR A 245 -11.80 23.96 3.36
N ASN A 246 -10.81 24.64 2.78
CA ASN A 246 -10.90 25.22 1.43
C ASN A 246 -9.49 25.25 0.80
N PRO A 247 -9.20 24.38 -0.17
CA PRO A 247 -7.88 24.31 -0.81
C PRO A 247 -7.52 25.58 -1.60
N LEU A 248 -8.48 26.41 -2.00
CA LEU A 248 -8.23 27.62 -2.79
C LEU A 248 -7.73 28.83 -1.95
N LEU A 249 -7.71 28.71 -0.62
CA LEU A 249 -7.23 29.79 0.26
C LEU A 249 -5.71 29.91 0.36
N LYS A 250 -4.97 28.90 -0.12
CA LYS A 250 -3.51 28.94 -0.21
C LYS A 250 -3.03 29.22 -1.62
N THR A 251 -1.79 29.64 -1.75
CA THR A 251 -1.05 29.66 -3.01
C THR A 251 -0.02 28.54 -2.98
N ALA A 252 0.01 27.73 -4.02
CA ALA A 252 1.01 26.68 -4.19
C ALA A 252 1.53 26.67 -5.62
N GLU A 253 2.77 26.24 -5.80
CA GLU A 253 3.46 26.25 -7.07
C GLU A 253 4.26 24.95 -7.26
N LEU A 254 4.52 24.61 -8.52
CA LEU A 254 5.52 23.62 -8.87
C LEU A 254 6.90 24.23 -8.62
N GLY A 255 7.78 23.54 -7.92
CA GLY A 255 9.13 24.01 -7.66
C GLY A 255 9.93 24.22 -8.95
N THR A 256 10.87 25.17 -8.93
CA THR A 256 11.72 25.49 -10.07
C THR A 256 12.96 24.60 -10.18
N ALA A 257 13.36 23.97 -9.07
CA ALA A 257 14.52 23.10 -8.99
C ALA A 257 14.15 21.68 -8.60
N ALA A 258 14.92 20.71 -9.10
CA ALA A 258 14.76 19.30 -8.70
C ALA A 258 15.01 19.11 -7.19
N GLY A 259 14.49 18.03 -6.65
CA GLY A 259 14.66 17.68 -5.23
C GLY A 259 13.72 18.41 -4.28
N GLY A 260 12.71 19.10 -4.78
CA GLY A 260 11.74 19.84 -3.95
C GLY A 260 11.07 18.98 -2.88
N TRP A 261 10.82 17.71 -3.16
CA TRP A 261 10.28 16.74 -2.20
C TRP A 261 11.24 16.36 -1.07
N LEU A 262 12.53 16.67 -1.18
CA LEU A 262 13.51 16.34 -0.16
C LEU A 262 13.65 17.42 0.93
N ARG A 263 12.96 18.55 0.81
CA ARG A 263 13.03 19.67 1.80
C ARG A 263 12.66 19.22 3.20
N ASN A 264 11.65 18.34 3.33
CA ASN A 264 11.21 17.86 4.63
C ASN A 264 12.30 17.05 5.36
N TYR A 265 13.13 16.33 4.63
CA TYR A 265 14.26 15.59 5.21
C TYR A 265 15.35 16.52 5.73
N SER A 266 15.52 17.69 5.12
CA SER A 266 16.45 18.71 5.61
C SER A 266 15.94 19.40 6.87
N SER A 267 14.63 19.67 6.95
CA SER A 267 13.98 20.28 8.12
C SER A 267 13.76 19.32 9.28
N MET A 268 13.55 18.02 9.00
CA MET A 268 13.31 16.95 9.95
C MET A 268 14.26 15.76 9.69
N PRO A 269 15.56 15.86 9.97
CA PRO A 269 16.54 14.82 9.60
C PRO A 269 16.25 13.43 10.19
N ALA A 270 15.52 13.35 11.31
CA ALA A 270 15.11 12.06 11.90
C ALA A 270 14.25 11.23 10.93
N THR A 271 13.55 11.86 10.00
CA THR A 271 12.71 11.15 9.00
C THR A 271 13.53 10.39 7.96
N LEU A 272 14.84 10.64 7.85
CA LEU A 272 15.75 9.83 7.03
C LEU A 272 15.81 8.36 7.46
N VAL A 273 15.32 8.04 8.66
CA VAL A 273 15.16 6.65 9.09
C VAL A 273 14.27 5.85 8.13
N PHE A 274 13.27 6.47 7.49
CA PHE A 274 12.33 5.75 6.63
C PHE A 274 12.96 5.28 5.30
N PRO A 275 13.62 6.13 4.50
CA PRO A 275 14.32 5.63 3.30
C PRO A 275 15.44 4.64 3.63
N VAL A 276 16.16 4.83 4.74
CA VAL A 276 17.16 3.86 5.22
C VAL A 276 16.52 2.53 5.57
N LEU A 277 15.39 2.55 6.29
CA LEU A 277 14.62 1.35 6.64
C LEU A 277 14.10 0.64 5.39
N GLY A 278 13.62 1.38 4.40
CA GLY A 278 13.18 0.86 3.11
C GLY A 278 14.29 0.08 2.40
N LEU A 279 15.46 0.69 2.27
CA LEU A 279 16.62 0.11 1.59
C LEU A 279 17.24 -1.05 2.39
N LEU A 280 17.56 -0.84 3.65
CA LEU A 280 18.21 -1.87 4.48
C LEU A 280 17.27 -3.05 4.76
N GLY A 281 15.97 -2.79 4.92
CA GLY A 281 14.95 -3.82 5.06
C GLY A 281 14.86 -4.72 3.83
N ALA A 282 14.93 -4.15 2.62
CA ALA A 282 14.94 -4.92 1.37
C ALA A 282 16.20 -5.80 1.25
N LEU A 283 17.39 -5.25 1.54
CA LEU A 283 18.65 -6.02 1.53
C LEU A 283 18.64 -7.13 2.59
N ALA A 284 18.20 -6.81 3.82
CA ALA A 284 18.08 -7.80 4.89
C ALA A 284 17.11 -8.92 4.50
N SER A 285 15.96 -8.58 3.90
CA SER A 285 15.01 -9.57 3.37
C SER A 285 15.67 -10.48 2.33
N ALA A 286 16.43 -9.93 1.38
CA ALA A 286 17.12 -10.71 0.37
C ALA A 286 18.11 -11.73 0.97
N VAL A 287 18.90 -11.31 1.96
CA VAL A 287 19.87 -12.17 2.65
C VAL A 287 19.17 -13.24 3.49
N LEU A 288 18.16 -12.84 4.27
CA LEU A 288 17.42 -13.74 5.16
C LEU A 288 16.60 -14.78 4.39
N LEU A 289 16.06 -14.42 3.22
CA LEU A 289 15.40 -15.37 2.31
C LEU A 289 16.39 -16.41 1.79
N ARG A 290 17.58 -15.99 1.35
CA ARG A 290 18.65 -16.94 0.93
C ARG A 290 19.07 -17.86 2.06
N ALA A 291 19.12 -17.33 3.29
CA ALA A 291 19.41 -18.11 4.49
C ALA A 291 18.21 -18.96 4.97
N ARG A 292 17.06 -18.92 4.28
CA ARG A 292 15.81 -19.60 4.62
C ARG A 292 15.28 -19.26 6.02
N ARG A 293 15.57 -18.08 6.53
CA ARG A 293 15.06 -17.57 7.82
C ARG A 293 13.74 -16.82 7.60
N GLY A 294 12.66 -17.57 7.28
CA GLY A 294 11.35 -17.01 6.86
C GLY A 294 10.79 -15.97 7.84
N GLY A 295 10.80 -16.22 9.15
CA GLY A 295 10.25 -15.27 10.13
C GLY A 295 11.00 -13.94 10.17
N LEU A 296 12.35 -13.97 10.16
CA LEU A 296 13.16 -12.74 10.12
C LEU A 296 13.04 -12.05 8.77
N ALA A 297 12.95 -12.81 7.67
CA ALA A 297 12.72 -12.25 6.33
C ALA A 297 11.36 -11.55 6.24
N PHE A 298 10.32 -12.10 6.88
CA PHE A 298 8.99 -11.49 6.94
C PHE A 298 9.02 -10.14 7.69
N ILE A 299 9.71 -10.08 8.83
CA ILE A 299 9.89 -8.83 9.58
C ILE A 299 10.69 -7.82 8.75
N ALA A 300 11.80 -8.24 8.14
CA ALA A 300 12.65 -7.35 7.35
C ALA A 300 11.93 -6.80 6.11
N SER A 301 11.18 -7.63 5.40
CA SER A 301 10.37 -7.20 4.24
C SER A 301 9.21 -6.29 4.67
N GLY A 302 8.55 -6.56 5.79
CA GLY A 302 7.53 -5.67 6.35
C GLY A 302 8.11 -4.31 6.76
N ALA A 303 9.28 -4.29 7.39
CA ALA A 303 10.00 -3.06 7.70
C ALA A 303 10.39 -2.27 6.42
N SER A 304 10.80 -2.98 5.36
CA SER A 304 11.09 -2.36 4.06
C SER A 304 9.83 -1.69 3.48
N ILE A 305 8.70 -2.40 3.48
CA ILE A 305 7.40 -1.86 3.01
C ILE A 305 7.03 -0.59 3.78
N ALA A 306 7.09 -0.66 5.11
CA ALA A 306 6.82 0.49 5.97
C ALA A 306 7.76 1.67 5.65
N GLY A 307 9.05 1.40 5.52
CA GLY A 307 10.05 2.42 5.15
C GLY A 307 9.76 3.07 3.81
N ILE A 308 9.43 2.29 2.77
CA ILE A 308 9.12 2.80 1.43
C ILE A 308 7.86 3.69 1.46
N ILE A 309 6.78 3.24 2.08
CA ILE A 309 5.52 4.00 2.16
C ILE A 309 5.69 5.30 2.96
N LEU A 310 6.32 5.22 4.14
CA LEU A 310 6.54 6.39 4.98
C LEU A 310 7.53 7.37 4.35
N THR A 311 8.50 6.91 3.55
CA THR A 311 9.36 7.81 2.77
C THR A 311 8.53 8.71 1.88
N VAL A 312 7.58 8.17 1.12
CA VAL A 312 6.72 8.98 0.27
C VAL A 312 5.85 9.93 1.10
N GLY A 313 5.20 9.42 2.16
CA GLY A 313 4.34 10.24 3.01
C GLY A 313 5.06 11.45 3.59
N PHE A 314 6.25 11.26 4.16
CA PHE A 314 7.04 12.38 4.73
C PHE A 314 7.64 13.30 3.66
N ALA A 315 7.99 12.76 2.48
CA ALA A 315 8.46 13.59 1.38
C ALA A 315 7.42 14.60 0.92
N ILE A 316 6.17 14.17 0.74
CA ILE A 316 5.11 15.04 0.19
C ILE A 316 4.40 15.90 1.25
N PHE A 317 4.60 15.64 2.55
CA PHE A 317 3.92 16.42 3.61
C PHE A 317 4.18 17.93 3.43
N PRO A 318 3.16 18.82 3.57
CA PRO A 318 1.79 18.52 3.99
C PRO A 318 0.82 18.19 2.84
N PHE A 319 1.30 17.97 1.62
CA PHE A 319 0.44 17.60 0.51
C PHE A 319 -0.11 16.17 0.71
N LEU A 320 -1.36 15.98 0.32
CA LEU A 320 -2.02 14.68 0.19
C LEU A 320 -2.17 14.29 -1.27
N LEU A 321 -2.55 15.25 -2.11
CA LEU A 321 -2.68 15.08 -3.55
C LEU A 321 -2.36 16.40 -4.25
N PRO A 322 -1.17 16.52 -4.83
CA PRO A 322 -0.80 17.69 -5.63
C PRO A 322 -1.58 17.76 -6.95
N SER A 323 -1.93 18.98 -7.36
CA SER A 323 -2.54 19.25 -8.66
C SER A 323 -1.48 19.72 -9.66
N SER A 324 -1.38 19.03 -10.79
CA SER A 324 -0.47 19.41 -11.87
C SER A 324 -1.07 20.43 -12.82
N SER A 325 -2.39 20.52 -12.93
CA SER A 325 -3.06 21.52 -13.77
C SER A 325 -3.19 22.90 -13.11
N GLN A 326 -3.42 22.91 -11.78
CA GLN A 326 -3.51 24.12 -11.00
C GLN A 326 -2.93 23.89 -9.59
N PRO A 327 -1.65 24.13 -9.34
CA PRO A 327 -1.00 23.82 -8.08
C PRO A 327 -1.72 24.36 -6.83
N THR A 328 -2.38 25.51 -6.91
CA THR A 328 -3.20 26.08 -5.83
C THR A 328 -4.36 25.17 -5.42
N SER A 329 -4.91 24.38 -6.36
CA SER A 329 -5.96 23.37 -6.07
C SER A 329 -5.43 22.11 -5.38
N SER A 330 -4.13 21.97 -5.16
CA SER A 330 -3.55 20.81 -4.46
C SER A 330 -4.19 20.62 -3.09
N LEU A 331 -4.45 19.37 -2.72
CA LEU A 331 -5.01 19.01 -1.44
C LEU A 331 -3.91 18.81 -0.40
N THR A 332 -4.07 19.42 0.75
CA THR A 332 -3.15 19.29 1.89
C THR A 332 -3.86 18.77 3.13
N VAL A 333 -3.07 18.38 4.12
CA VAL A 333 -3.56 17.97 5.45
C VAL A 333 -4.41 19.08 6.09
N TRP A 334 -4.11 20.35 5.78
CA TRP A 334 -4.67 21.51 6.46
C TRP A 334 -6.00 22.01 5.87
N ASP A 335 -6.20 21.88 4.58
CA ASP A 335 -7.28 22.54 3.82
C ASP A 335 -8.30 21.57 3.18
N SER A 336 -8.15 20.27 3.41
CA SER A 336 -9.05 19.27 2.84
C SER A 336 -9.64 18.29 3.87
N SER A 337 -9.43 18.54 5.17
CA SER A 337 -9.89 17.66 6.24
C SER A 337 -11.38 17.87 6.55
N SER A 338 -11.99 16.88 7.17
CA SER A 338 -13.31 17.00 7.83
C SER A 338 -13.27 18.00 9.01
N SER A 339 -14.43 18.27 9.58
CA SER A 339 -14.56 19.20 10.72
C SER A 339 -13.80 18.72 11.95
N HIS A 340 -13.44 19.65 12.81
CA HIS A 340 -12.78 19.39 14.10
C HIS A 340 -13.52 18.31 14.92
N LEU A 341 -14.85 18.45 15.04
CA LEU A 341 -15.69 17.50 15.77
C LEU A 341 -15.67 16.09 15.11
N THR A 342 -15.75 16.01 13.79
CA THR A 342 -15.69 14.74 13.06
C THR A 342 -14.38 14.02 13.33
N LEU A 343 -13.25 14.70 13.18
CA LEU A 343 -11.94 14.10 13.44
C LEU A 343 -11.79 13.62 14.88
N TRP A 344 -12.34 14.37 15.85
CA TRP A 344 -12.30 13.98 17.25
C TRP A 344 -13.14 12.73 17.53
N VAL A 345 -14.41 12.70 17.10
CA VAL A 345 -15.29 11.53 17.29
C VAL A 345 -14.70 10.28 16.64
N MET A 346 -14.17 10.42 15.44
CA MET A 346 -13.50 9.31 14.75
C MET A 346 -12.25 8.82 15.49
N LEU A 347 -11.48 9.75 16.10
CA LEU A 347 -10.29 9.38 16.88
C LEU A 347 -10.69 8.57 18.12
N LEU A 348 -11.74 8.96 18.82
CA LEU A 348 -12.28 8.20 19.95
C LEU A 348 -12.71 6.80 19.54
N ALA A 349 -13.44 6.67 18.41
CA ALA A 349 -13.81 5.37 17.87
C ALA A 349 -12.56 4.52 17.52
N THR A 350 -11.58 5.12 16.86
CA THR A 350 -10.32 4.44 16.52
C THR A 350 -9.58 3.97 17.79
N ALA A 351 -9.51 4.80 18.81
CA ALA A 351 -8.85 4.46 20.08
C ALA A 351 -9.50 3.27 20.80
N ILE A 352 -10.81 3.05 20.60
CA ILE A 352 -11.53 1.92 21.18
C ILE A 352 -11.40 0.67 20.29
N PHE A 353 -11.71 0.79 19.00
CA PHE A 353 -11.85 -0.38 18.12
C PHE A 353 -10.53 -0.90 17.60
N LEU A 354 -9.54 -0.04 17.31
CA LEU A 354 -8.26 -0.50 16.77
C LEU A 354 -7.50 -1.46 17.70
N PRO A 355 -7.41 -1.21 19.03
CA PRO A 355 -6.81 -2.18 19.94
C PRO A 355 -7.52 -3.54 19.96
N ILE A 356 -8.85 -3.55 19.85
CA ILE A 356 -9.65 -4.78 19.80
C ILE A 356 -9.32 -5.56 18.50
N ILE A 357 -9.27 -4.88 17.37
CA ILE A 357 -8.90 -5.48 16.08
C ILE A 357 -7.48 -6.07 16.14
N LEU A 358 -6.52 -5.32 16.66
CA LEU A 358 -5.14 -5.78 16.79
C LEU A 358 -5.02 -6.99 17.74
N ALA A 359 -5.79 -6.99 18.83
CA ALA A 359 -5.79 -8.08 19.80
C ALA A 359 -6.32 -9.39 19.15
N TYR A 360 -7.49 -9.36 18.52
CA TYR A 360 -8.05 -10.57 17.91
C TYR A 360 -7.25 -11.02 16.68
N THR A 361 -6.73 -10.09 15.86
CA THR A 361 -5.86 -10.44 14.73
C THR A 361 -4.60 -11.13 15.22
N THR A 362 -3.96 -10.59 16.27
CA THR A 362 -2.80 -11.22 16.89
C THR A 362 -3.14 -12.62 17.41
N TRP A 363 -4.31 -12.79 18.01
CA TRP A 363 -4.76 -14.11 18.47
C TRP A 363 -4.95 -15.09 17.31
N VAL A 364 -5.60 -14.70 16.22
CA VAL A 364 -5.75 -15.52 15.01
C VAL A 364 -4.41 -15.98 14.47
N TYR A 365 -3.44 -15.09 14.31
CA TYR A 365 -2.10 -15.45 13.83
C TYR A 365 -1.34 -16.36 14.80
N ARG A 366 -1.60 -16.27 16.11
CA ARG A 366 -1.04 -17.20 17.10
C ARG A 366 -1.66 -18.59 17.03
N VAL A 367 -2.96 -18.68 16.78
CA VAL A 367 -3.66 -19.96 16.59
C VAL A 367 -3.21 -20.64 15.30
N LEU A 368 -3.07 -19.87 14.23
CA LEU A 368 -2.63 -20.34 12.91
C LEU A 368 -1.10 -20.44 12.78
N LYS A 369 -0.33 -20.37 13.87
CA LYS A 369 1.12 -20.54 13.82
C LYS A 369 1.49 -21.98 13.38
N GLY A 370 2.64 -22.12 12.77
CA GLY A 370 3.13 -23.42 12.27
C GLY A 370 3.20 -23.43 10.75
N LYS A 371 3.66 -24.55 10.23
CA LYS A 371 3.74 -24.79 8.79
C LYS A 371 2.45 -25.42 8.29
N THR A 372 2.13 -25.17 7.06
CA THR A 372 1.05 -25.82 6.33
C THR A 372 1.63 -27.05 5.63
N THR A 373 1.06 -28.23 5.84
CA THR A 373 1.49 -29.47 5.22
C THR A 373 0.39 -30.03 4.31
N VAL A 374 0.73 -30.98 3.47
CA VAL A 374 -0.25 -31.68 2.63
C VAL A 374 -1.22 -32.49 3.49
N GLU A 375 -0.71 -33.11 4.57
CA GLU A 375 -1.53 -33.86 5.52
C GLU A 375 -2.59 -32.99 6.20
N ASP A 376 -2.21 -31.79 6.65
CA ASP A 376 -3.16 -30.83 7.25
C ASP A 376 -4.30 -30.43 6.29
N MET A 377 -4.02 -30.43 4.98
CA MET A 377 -5.04 -30.08 3.97
C MET A 377 -6.01 -31.23 3.72
N ASP A 378 -5.55 -32.47 3.76
CA ASP A 378 -6.39 -33.64 3.50
C ASP A 378 -7.30 -33.98 4.69
N ASP A 379 -6.85 -33.65 5.90
CA ASP A 379 -7.62 -33.79 7.15
C ASP A 379 -8.61 -32.63 7.38
N ASN A 380 -8.48 -31.50 6.68
CA ASN A 380 -9.31 -30.31 6.87
C ASN A 380 -10.37 -30.16 5.76
N PRO A 381 -11.67 -30.41 6.04
CA PRO A 381 -12.74 -30.27 5.04
C PRO A 381 -12.92 -28.82 4.53
N ASN A 382 -12.35 -27.81 5.21
CA ASN A 382 -12.40 -26.41 4.83
C ASN A 382 -11.13 -25.96 4.07
N ALA A 383 -10.17 -26.85 3.80
CA ALA A 383 -9.00 -26.52 2.97
C ALA A 383 -9.41 -26.20 1.53
N TYR A 384 -8.69 -25.26 0.92
CA TYR A 384 -8.93 -24.80 -0.45
C TYR A 384 -8.37 -25.77 -1.50
#